data_f7539bb6509fea93a9f99e7506ed73f0
#
_entry.id   f7539bb6509fea93a9f99e7506ed73f0
#
_cell.length_a   1.000
_cell.length_b   1.000
_cell.length_c   1.000
_cell.angle_alpha   90.00
_cell.angle_beta   90.00
_cell.angle_gamma   90.00
#
_symmetry.space_group_name_H-M   'P 1'
#
loop_
_entity.id
_entity.type
_entity.pdbx_description
1 polymer ?
#
loop_
_entity_poly.entity_id
_entity_poly.type
_entity_poly.pdbx_seq_one_letter_code
_entity_poly.pdbx_strand_id
1 'polypeptide(L)'
;MVNILLAGTAVGFQNRYPDLEWMCRDYESALPPELTIRVTQEELEEERKKQEEAFSDGYLETVCCYRKAANQLLSRDTFVLHGSVVELNGEGYVFLAPSGGGKTTQTRLWQGYFGKALRVINGDKPLIRMEAQADAPIFRAYGTPWQGKEGMGCNASVPLKALFFLEKSKSPSVAPAEEGQTVDRLFRQMLMPKEAEGMGRLLAMADALVCRVPAYILRCDMSENSVLCAYQAVKGEKENEYTAGL
;
A
#
# COMPACT_ATOMS: atom_id res chain seq x y z
N MET A 1 24.17 -5.68 7.75
CA MET A 1 22.84 -6.19 8.15
C MET A 1 22.01 -5.00 8.60
N VAL A 2 20.87 -4.78 8.02
CA VAL A 2 19.93 -3.68 8.34
C VAL A 2 18.75 -4.25 9.11
N ASN A 3 18.41 -3.68 10.25
CA ASN A 3 17.20 -4.01 11.01
C ASN A 3 16.23 -2.84 10.92
N ILE A 4 15.00 -3.12 10.48
CA ILE A 4 13.95 -2.10 10.35
C ILE A 4 12.64 -2.56 10.97
N LEU A 5 11.76 -1.61 11.24
CA LEU A 5 10.40 -1.89 11.69
C LEU A 5 9.44 -1.77 10.50
N LEU A 6 8.82 -2.87 10.10
CA LEU A 6 7.82 -2.93 9.03
C LEU A 6 6.46 -3.30 9.61
N ALA A 7 5.52 -2.37 9.59
CA ALA A 7 4.17 -2.56 10.13
C ALA A 7 4.16 -3.17 11.54
N GLY A 8 5.06 -2.71 12.43
CA GLY A 8 5.18 -3.18 13.79
C GLY A 8 5.97 -4.49 13.97
N THR A 9 6.51 -5.10 12.90
CA THR A 9 7.35 -6.29 12.95
C THR A 9 8.80 -5.92 12.70
N ALA A 10 9.72 -6.34 13.57
CA ALA A 10 11.15 -6.13 13.41
C ALA A 10 11.71 -7.12 12.37
N VAL A 11 12.27 -6.60 11.28
CA VAL A 11 12.81 -7.39 10.17
C VAL A 11 14.28 -7.07 9.98
N GLY A 12 15.12 -8.11 10.03
CA GLY A 12 16.56 -8.04 9.76
C GLY A 12 16.86 -8.47 8.32
N PHE A 13 17.62 -7.67 7.59
CA PHE A 13 18.08 -7.98 6.25
C PHE A 13 19.58 -8.26 6.24
N GLN A 14 19.96 -9.45 5.81
CA GLN A 14 21.36 -9.80 5.55
C GLN A 14 21.73 -9.36 4.12
N ASN A 15 21.85 -8.06 3.93
CA ASN A 15 22.17 -7.45 2.65
C ASN A 15 23.64 -7.58 2.29
N ARG A 16 23.96 -7.59 0.98
CA ARG A 16 25.31 -7.60 0.41
C ARG A 16 25.70 -6.22 -0.12
N TYR A 17 24.70 -5.45 -0.57
CA TYR A 17 24.89 -4.15 -1.22
C TYR A 17 24.38 -3.02 -0.33
N PRO A 18 24.96 -1.81 -0.42
CA PRO A 18 24.59 -0.68 0.42
C PRO A 18 23.23 -0.05 0.08
N ASP A 19 22.66 -0.36 -1.09
CA ASP A 19 21.40 0.23 -1.57
C ASP A 19 20.27 0.05 -0.56
N LEU A 20 20.15 -1.11 0.05
CA LEU A 20 19.13 -1.40 1.04
C LEU A 20 19.34 -0.58 2.33
N GLU A 21 20.59 -0.39 2.77
CA GLU A 21 20.92 0.42 3.96
C GLU A 21 20.48 1.86 3.75
N TRP A 22 20.82 2.41 2.57
CA TRP A 22 20.43 3.77 2.22
C TRP A 22 18.91 3.94 2.16
N MET A 23 18.18 2.99 1.56
CA MET A 23 16.71 3.02 1.48
C MET A 23 16.05 2.91 2.86
N CYS A 24 16.60 2.11 3.74
CA CYS A 24 16.00 1.76 5.03
C CYS A 24 16.32 2.73 6.17
N ARG A 25 17.17 3.73 5.98
CA ARG A 25 17.68 4.62 7.02
C ARG A 25 16.61 5.26 7.91
N ASP A 26 15.45 5.64 7.32
CA ASP A 26 14.35 6.27 8.06
C ASP A 26 13.43 5.25 8.76
N TYR A 27 13.73 3.96 8.64
CA TYR A 27 12.97 2.83 9.19
C TYR A 27 13.77 1.99 10.17
N GLU A 28 15.03 2.37 10.45
CA GLU A 28 15.92 1.61 11.33
C GLU A 28 15.31 1.34 12.71
N SER A 29 15.59 0.15 13.23
CA SER A 29 15.10 -0.31 14.52
C SER A 29 16.22 -0.96 15.32
N ALA A 30 16.29 -0.66 16.60
CA ALA A 30 17.19 -1.31 17.55
C ALA A 30 16.61 -2.63 18.12
N LEU A 31 15.36 -2.97 17.78
CA LEU A 31 14.73 -4.20 18.22
C LEU A 31 15.41 -5.42 17.58
N PRO A 32 15.57 -6.55 18.30
CA PRO A 32 16.05 -7.79 17.70
C PRO A 32 15.07 -8.23 16.60
N PRO A 33 15.58 -8.68 15.45
CA PRO A 33 14.71 -9.07 14.35
C PRO A 33 13.88 -10.30 14.69
N GLU A 34 12.58 -10.22 14.47
CA GLU A 34 11.64 -11.34 14.54
C GLU A 34 11.66 -12.17 13.25
N LEU A 35 11.96 -11.52 12.14
CA LEU A 35 12.10 -12.13 10.82
C LEU A 35 13.47 -11.78 10.27
N THR A 36 14.13 -12.76 9.64
CA THR A 36 15.44 -12.53 8.99
C THR A 36 15.33 -12.88 7.50
N ILE A 37 15.68 -11.90 6.67
CA ILE A 37 15.64 -12.01 5.21
C ILE A 37 17.08 -12.08 4.68
N ARG A 38 17.33 -13.09 3.86
CA ARG A 38 18.56 -13.24 3.09
C ARG A 38 18.22 -13.55 1.64
N VAL A 39 18.87 -12.88 0.72
CA VAL A 39 18.76 -13.13 -0.73
C VAL A 39 19.92 -14.02 -1.18
N THR A 40 19.63 -15.10 -1.90
CA THR A 40 20.66 -15.96 -2.48
C THR A 40 21.13 -15.43 -3.85
N GLN A 41 22.21 -15.96 -4.38
CA GLN A 41 22.69 -15.59 -5.70
C GLN A 41 21.72 -16.02 -6.81
N GLU A 42 21.15 -17.21 -6.63
CA GLU A 42 20.17 -17.77 -7.57
C GLU A 42 18.90 -16.89 -7.64
N GLU A 43 18.40 -16.42 -6.49
CA GLU A 43 17.24 -15.51 -6.42
C GLU A 43 17.53 -14.17 -7.11
N LEU A 44 18.76 -13.67 -6.97
CA LEU A 44 19.18 -12.43 -7.63
C LEU A 44 19.23 -12.60 -9.16
N GLU A 45 19.76 -13.73 -9.63
CA GLU A 45 19.82 -14.07 -11.08
C GLU A 45 18.43 -14.32 -11.65
N GLU A 46 17.53 -14.97 -10.92
CA GLU A 46 16.14 -15.13 -11.32
C GLU A 46 15.42 -13.78 -11.42
N GLU A 47 15.65 -12.87 -10.47
CA GLU A 47 15.05 -11.54 -10.53
C GLU A 47 15.58 -10.75 -11.72
N ARG A 48 16.89 -10.83 -12.00
CA ARG A 48 17.50 -10.19 -13.18
C ARG A 48 16.84 -10.64 -14.49
N LYS A 49 16.53 -11.93 -14.65
CA LYS A 49 15.87 -12.48 -15.84
C LYS A 49 14.45 -11.94 -16.06
N LYS A 50 13.79 -11.43 -15.02
CA LYS A 50 12.43 -10.87 -15.11
C LYS A 50 12.43 -9.40 -15.53
N GLN A 51 13.58 -8.74 -15.49
CA GLN A 51 13.68 -7.32 -15.81
C GLN A 51 13.91 -7.14 -17.31
N GLU A 52 13.22 -6.17 -17.90
CA GLU A 52 13.42 -5.77 -19.31
C GLU A 52 14.64 -4.85 -19.47
N GLU A 53 14.99 -4.12 -18.40
CA GLU A 53 16.13 -3.20 -18.34
C GLU A 53 17.24 -3.76 -17.44
N ALA A 54 18.47 -3.30 -17.67
CA ALA A 54 19.61 -3.64 -16.81
C ALA A 54 19.60 -2.81 -15.54
N PHE A 55 19.43 -3.48 -14.39
CA PHE A 55 19.53 -2.87 -13.05
C PHE A 55 20.79 -3.34 -12.33
N SER A 56 21.27 -2.54 -11.37
CA SER A 56 22.36 -2.93 -10.48
C SER A 56 21.95 -4.10 -9.58
N ASP A 57 22.93 -4.89 -9.15
CA ASP A 57 22.70 -5.98 -8.20
C ASP A 57 22.15 -5.49 -6.87
N GLY A 58 22.59 -4.31 -6.42
CA GLY A 58 22.06 -3.68 -5.22
C GLY A 58 20.57 -3.36 -5.34
N TYR A 59 20.13 -2.79 -6.46
CA TYR A 59 18.70 -2.56 -6.71
C TYR A 59 17.92 -3.88 -6.77
N LEU A 60 18.41 -4.88 -7.49
CA LEU A 60 17.76 -6.19 -7.57
C LEU A 60 17.67 -6.87 -6.20
N GLU A 61 18.70 -6.74 -5.36
CA GLU A 61 18.64 -7.23 -3.97
C GLU A 61 17.51 -6.56 -3.19
N THR A 62 17.32 -5.23 -3.32
CA THR A 62 16.22 -4.52 -2.64
C THR A 62 14.86 -5.05 -3.07
N VAL A 63 14.67 -5.39 -4.35
CA VAL A 63 13.42 -5.98 -4.87
C VAL A 63 13.20 -7.38 -4.31
N CYS A 64 14.24 -8.22 -4.28
CA CYS A 64 14.17 -9.57 -3.69
C CYS A 64 13.86 -9.50 -2.19
N CYS A 65 14.53 -8.61 -1.45
CA CYS A 65 14.28 -8.37 -0.02
C CYS A 65 12.83 -7.98 0.23
N TYR A 66 12.30 -7.05 -0.55
CA TYR A 66 10.91 -6.64 -0.49
C TYR A 66 9.94 -7.81 -0.66
N ARG A 67 10.09 -8.60 -1.72
CA ARG A 67 9.19 -9.74 -2.01
C ARG A 67 9.25 -10.81 -0.91
N LYS A 68 10.44 -11.10 -0.39
CA LYS A 68 10.61 -12.06 0.70
C LYS A 68 9.99 -11.57 2.00
N ALA A 69 10.22 -10.30 2.36
CA ALA A 69 9.60 -9.67 3.51
C ALA A 69 8.07 -9.68 3.40
N ALA A 70 7.52 -9.29 2.25
CA ALA A 70 6.09 -9.30 1.99
C ALA A 70 5.46 -10.68 2.21
N ASN A 71 6.10 -11.75 1.72
CA ASN A 71 5.61 -13.12 1.91
C ASN A 71 5.67 -13.57 3.38
N GLN A 72 6.73 -13.25 4.11
CA GLN A 72 6.85 -13.62 5.53
C GLN A 72 5.88 -12.82 6.41
N LEU A 73 5.62 -11.57 6.08
CA LEU A 73 4.71 -10.70 6.81
C LEU A 73 3.23 -11.14 6.73
N LEU A 74 2.87 -12.01 5.78
CA LEU A 74 1.53 -12.63 5.76
C LEU A 74 1.21 -13.39 7.05
N SER A 75 2.22 -14.00 7.70
CA SER A 75 2.08 -14.65 9.01
C SER A 75 1.84 -13.66 10.17
N ARG A 76 1.94 -12.35 9.90
CA ARG A 76 1.73 -11.24 10.83
C ARG A 76 0.52 -10.39 10.42
N ASP A 77 -0.42 -11.00 9.71
CA ASP A 77 -1.64 -10.35 9.20
C ASP A 77 -1.36 -9.07 8.40
N THR A 78 -0.26 -9.10 7.64
CA THR A 78 0.24 -7.94 6.90
C THR A 78 0.52 -8.34 5.45
N PHE A 79 0.01 -7.57 4.50
CA PHE A 79 0.23 -7.78 3.07
C PHE A 79 0.64 -6.49 2.37
N VAL A 80 1.22 -6.63 1.19
CA VAL A 80 1.61 -5.49 0.34
C VAL A 80 0.51 -5.17 -0.65
N LEU A 81 0.28 -3.87 -0.82
CA LEU A 81 -0.61 -3.35 -1.86
C LEU A 81 0.19 -2.48 -2.83
N HIS A 82 0.03 -2.67 -4.14
CA HIS A 82 0.57 -1.77 -5.14
C HIS A 82 -0.37 -0.57 -5.28
N GLY A 83 -0.15 0.42 -4.45
CA GLY A 83 -1.02 1.59 -4.34
C GLY A 83 -0.29 2.79 -3.78
N SER A 84 -0.92 3.94 -3.83
CA SER A 84 -0.46 5.12 -3.11
C SER A 84 -1.41 5.41 -1.97
N VAL A 85 -0.86 5.71 -0.79
CA VAL A 85 -1.63 6.03 0.42
C VAL A 85 -1.31 7.43 0.87
N VAL A 86 -2.37 8.22 1.04
CA VAL A 86 -2.31 9.54 1.66
C VAL A 86 -3.10 9.54 2.96
N GLU A 87 -2.68 10.37 3.88
CA GLU A 87 -3.38 10.64 5.13
C GLU A 87 -3.91 12.07 5.12
N LEU A 88 -5.18 12.22 5.49
CA LEU A 88 -5.82 13.51 5.73
C LEU A 88 -6.67 13.42 7.00
N ASN A 89 -6.39 14.28 7.98
CA ASN A 89 -7.11 14.33 9.26
C ASN A 89 -7.15 12.99 10.03
N GLY A 90 -6.08 12.19 9.96
CA GLY A 90 -5.98 10.89 10.62
C GLY A 90 -6.70 9.75 9.89
N GLU A 91 -7.22 9.97 8.70
CA GLU A 91 -7.88 8.99 7.85
C GLU A 91 -7.03 8.70 6.58
N GLY A 92 -6.88 7.41 6.23
CA GLY A 92 -6.06 6.93 5.11
C GLY A 92 -6.88 6.70 3.84
N TYR A 93 -6.45 7.27 2.74
CA TYR A 93 -7.07 7.12 1.42
C TYR A 93 -6.10 6.43 0.48
N VAL A 94 -6.54 5.34 -0.15
CA VAL A 94 -5.70 4.51 -1.00
C VAL A 94 -6.08 4.68 -2.46
N PHE A 95 -5.11 5.04 -3.30
CA PHE A 95 -5.27 5.09 -4.76
C PHE A 95 -4.69 3.84 -5.40
N LEU A 96 -5.52 3.09 -6.12
CA LEU A 96 -5.22 1.81 -6.72
C LEU A 96 -5.37 1.89 -8.24
N ALA A 97 -4.32 1.53 -8.97
CA ALA A 97 -4.33 1.42 -10.43
C ALA A 97 -3.10 0.64 -10.91
N PRO A 98 -3.10 0.08 -12.13
CA PRO A 98 -1.90 -0.44 -12.77
C PRO A 98 -0.78 0.61 -12.86
N SER A 99 0.43 0.18 -13.22
CA SER A 99 1.52 1.12 -13.52
C SER A 99 1.08 2.13 -14.60
N GLY A 100 1.38 3.42 -14.41
CA GLY A 100 0.93 4.49 -15.31
C GLY A 100 -0.58 4.84 -15.21
N GLY A 101 -1.32 4.23 -14.29
CA GLY A 101 -2.77 4.42 -14.13
C GLY A 101 -3.19 5.68 -13.37
N GLY A 102 -2.25 6.56 -12.97
CA GLY A 102 -2.57 7.87 -12.39
C GLY A 102 -2.41 7.99 -10.86
N LYS A 103 -1.91 6.97 -10.16
CA LYS A 103 -1.70 7.03 -8.70
C LYS A 103 -0.90 8.25 -8.27
N THR A 104 0.30 8.45 -8.83
CA THR A 104 1.16 9.61 -8.55
C THR A 104 0.48 10.94 -8.87
N THR A 105 -0.29 10.98 -9.97
CA THR A 105 -1.05 12.18 -10.35
C THR A 105 -2.09 12.51 -9.29
N GLN A 106 -2.90 11.55 -8.86
CA GLN A 106 -3.89 11.76 -7.80
C GLN A 106 -3.24 12.17 -6.48
N THR A 107 -2.15 11.52 -6.09
CA THR A 107 -1.38 11.90 -4.88
C THR A 107 -0.94 13.37 -4.95
N ARG A 108 -0.39 13.82 -6.08
CA ARG A 108 0.05 15.21 -6.26
C ARG A 108 -1.12 16.20 -6.29
N LEU A 109 -2.25 15.83 -6.91
CA LEU A 109 -3.47 16.67 -6.91
C LEU A 109 -3.99 16.86 -5.47
N TRP A 110 -4.05 15.79 -4.69
CA TRP A 110 -4.45 15.87 -3.28
C TRP A 110 -3.47 16.71 -2.47
N GLN A 111 -2.14 16.57 -2.69
CA GLN A 111 -1.13 17.42 -2.04
C GLN A 111 -1.30 18.89 -2.42
N GLY A 112 -1.57 19.20 -3.68
CA GLY A 112 -1.83 20.56 -4.14
C GLY A 112 -3.07 21.16 -3.49
N TYR A 113 -4.16 20.40 -3.40
CA TYR A 113 -5.44 20.85 -2.88
C TYR A 113 -5.45 21.03 -1.34
N PHE A 114 -4.94 20.04 -0.59
CA PHE A 114 -4.96 20.04 0.88
C PHE A 114 -3.69 20.63 1.51
N GLY A 115 -2.64 20.82 0.73
CA GLY A 115 -1.38 21.42 1.17
C GLY A 115 -0.77 20.65 2.35
N LYS A 116 -0.43 21.38 3.41
CA LYS A 116 0.23 20.84 4.62
C LYS A 116 -0.67 19.92 5.47
N ALA A 117 -1.96 19.91 5.25
CA ALA A 117 -2.89 19.03 5.96
C ALA A 117 -2.79 17.57 5.47
N LEU A 118 -2.25 17.37 4.26
CA LEU A 118 -2.09 16.04 3.67
C LEU A 118 -0.66 15.52 3.87
N ARG A 119 -0.56 14.27 4.29
CA ARG A 119 0.71 13.54 4.37
C ARG A 119 0.69 12.32 3.45
N VAL A 120 1.74 12.10 2.66
CA VAL A 120 1.90 10.87 1.88
C VAL A 120 2.53 9.81 2.78
N ILE A 121 1.82 8.71 2.98
CA ILE A 121 2.30 7.58 3.76
C ILE A 121 3.23 6.71 2.90
N ASN A 122 2.79 6.38 1.67
CA ASN A 122 3.62 5.66 0.71
C ASN A 122 3.08 5.85 -0.71
N GLY A 123 3.96 6.06 -1.68
CA GLY A 123 3.58 6.32 -3.09
C GLY A 123 3.48 5.08 -3.98
N ASP A 124 3.90 3.88 -3.50
CA ASP A 124 3.98 2.71 -4.39
C ASP A 124 3.69 1.36 -3.71
N LYS A 125 4.33 1.07 -2.57
CA LYS A 125 4.28 -0.25 -1.91
C LYS A 125 4.00 -0.13 -0.40
N PRO A 126 2.85 0.43 0.01
CA PRO A 126 2.44 0.40 1.40
C PRO A 126 2.24 -1.04 1.88
N LEU A 127 2.49 -1.26 3.16
CA LEU A 127 2.03 -2.44 3.87
C LEU A 127 0.65 -2.16 4.46
N ILE A 128 -0.26 -3.11 4.30
CA ILE A 128 -1.58 -3.07 4.92
C ILE A 128 -1.63 -4.17 5.97
N ARG A 129 -1.88 -3.77 7.21
CA ARG A 129 -2.01 -4.69 8.34
C ARG A 129 -3.45 -4.74 8.81
N MET A 130 -3.94 -5.95 9.01
CA MET A 130 -5.18 -6.22 9.71
C MET A 130 -4.89 -6.27 11.22
N GLU A 131 -5.42 -5.33 11.97
CA GLU A 131 -5.22 -5.20 13.41
C GLU A 131 -6.47 -5.66 14.15
N ALA A 132 -6.31 -6.62 15.05
CA ALA A 132 -7.40 -7.10 15.89
C ALA A 132 -7.89 -5.99 16.84
N GLN A 133 -9.20 -5.81 16.90
CA GLN A 133 -9.88 -4.97 17.88
C GLN A 133 -11.06 -5.73 18.50
N ALA A 134 -11.61 -5.22 19.61
CA ALA A 134 -12.66 -5.90 20.38
C ALA A 134 -13.90 -6.25 19.55
N ASP A 135 -14.38 -5.32 18.73
CA ASP A 135 -15.62 -5.50 17.96
C ASP A 135 -15.35 -6.06 16.56
N ALA A 136 -14.34 -5.56 15.87
CA ALA A 136 -13.99 -5.98 14.52
C ALA A 136 -12.58 -5.52 14.15
N PRO A 137 -11.85 -6.26 13.28
CA PRO A 137 -10.53 -5.84 12.84
C PRO A 137 -10.59 -4.52 12.08
N ILE A 138 -9.56 -3.69 12.27
CA ILE A 138 -9.30 -2.51 11.44
C ILE A 138 -8.13 -2.76 10.51
N PHE A 139 -8.11 -2.04 9.40
CA PHE A 139 -6.99 -2.06 8.47
C PHE A 139 -6.20 -0.76 8.59
N ARG A 140 -4.89 -0.90 8.72
CA ARG A 140 -3.95 0.22 8.80
C ARG A 140 -2.92 0.14 7.69
N ALA A 141 -2.69 1.25 7.01
CA ALA A 141 -1.59 1.37 6.06
C ALA A 141 -0.32 1.87 6.75
N TYR A 142 0.80 1.30 6.38
CA TYR A 142 2.13 1.67 6.85
C TYR A 142 3.02 2.08 5.68
N GLY A 143 3.81 3.13 5.89
CA GLY A 143 4.90 3.49 5.00
C GLY A 143 5.98 2.42 5.00
N THR A 144 6.69 2.33 3.88
CA THR A 144 7.80 1.40 3.68
C THR A 144 8.96 2.10 2.97
N PRO A 145 10.18 1.56 3.01
CA PRO A 145 11.29 2.07 2.21
C PRO A 145 11.02 2.05 0.70
N TRP A 146 10.14 1.17 0.21
CA TRP A 146 9.79 1.01 -1.20
C TRP A 146 8.71 2.01 -1.62
N GLN A 147 9.13 3.24 -1.94
CA GLN A 147 8.26 4.40 -2.20
C GLN A 147 8.07 4.70 -3.70
N GLY A 148 8.57 3.82 -4.58
CA GLY A 148 8.57 4.03 -6.02
C GLY A 148 9.61 5.03 -6.51
N LYS A 149 9.59 5.34 -7.81
CA LYS A 149 10.56 6.24 -8.45
C LYS A 149 10.51 7.68 -7.92
N GLU A 150 9.37 8.09 -7.42
CA GLU A 150 9.14 9.46 -6.92
C GLU A 150 9.61 9.68 -5.48
N GLY A 151 9.94 8.62 -4.76
CA GLY A 151 10.41 8.69 -3.37
C GLY A 151 9.41 9.34 -2.41
N MET A 152 8.11 9.24 -2.72
CA MET A 152 7.06 9.84 -1.89
C MET A 152 6.62 8.89 -0.79
N GLY A 153 6.88 9.25 0.45
CA GLY A 153 6.44 8.47 1.60
C GLY A 153 7.16 8.88 2.88
N CYS A 154 6.73 8.28 3.98
CA CYS A 154 7.34 8.49 5.29
C CYS A 154 7.13 7.26 6.18
N ASN A 155 7.95 7.13 7.22
CA ASN A 155 7.79 6.09 8.24
C ASN A 155 6.64 6.48 9.19
N ALA A 156 5.42 6.27 8.74
CA ALA A 156 4.20 6.56 9.49
C ALA A 156 3.10 5.54 9.15
N SER A 157 2.00 5.57 9.89
CA SER A 157 0.85 4.70 9.63
C SER A 157 -0.46 5.45 9.81
N VAL A 158 -1.52 4.96 9.17
CA VAL A 158 -2.86 5.54 9.20
C VAL A 158 -3.93 4.47 9.06
N PRO A 159 -5.05 4.52 9.82
CA PRO A 159 -6.19 3.64 9.60
C PRO A 159 -6.80 3.92 8.23
N LEU A 160 -7.19 2.87 7.50
CA LEU A 160 -7.82 3.00 6.19
C LEU A 160 -9.25 3.50 6.31
N LYS A 161 -9.58 4.49 5.50
CA LYS A 161 -10.91 5.07 5.38
C LYS A 161 -11.61 4.65 4.08
N ALA A 162 -10.87 4.64 2.96
CA ALA A 162 -11.44 4.32 1.66
C ALA A 162 -10.38 3.84 0.66
N LEU A 163 -10.83 3.00 -0.29
CA LEU A 163 -10.07 2.56 -1.45
C LEU A 163 -10.65 3.23 -2.71
N PHE A 164 -9.79 3.80 -3.55
CA PHE A 164 -10.17 4.38 -4.82
C PHE A 164 -9.49 3.65 -5.97
N PHE A 165 -10.26 2.95 -6.79
CA PHE A 165 -9.79 2.37 -8.04
C PHE A 165 -9.86 3.42 -9.14
N LEU A 166 -8.70 3.83 -9.65
CA LEU A 166 -8.60 4.92 -10.62
C LEU A 166 -8.92 4.45 -12.04
N GLU A 167 -9.74 5.22 -12.74
CA GLU A 167 -10.00 5.12 -14.17
C GLU A 167 -9.78 6.49 -14.81
N LYS A 168 -9.04 6.53 -15.94
CA LYS A 168 -8.86 7.78 -16.69
C LYS A 168 -10.17 8.21 -17.35
N SER A 169 -10.56 9.47 -17.18
CA SER A 169 -11.76 10.06 -17.76
C SER A 169 -11.52 11.52 -18.11
N LYS A 170 -12.33 12.09 -19.00
CA LYS A 170 -12.36 13.54 -19.27
C LYS A 170 -13.30 14.27 -18.33
N SER A 171 -14.17 13.56 -17.65
CA SER A 171 -15.15 14.12 -16.70
C SER A 171 -15.03 13.34 -15.38
N PRO A 172 -14.55 13.99 -14.31
CA PRO A 172 -14.44 13.37 -13.01
C PRO A 172 -15.79 12.91 -12.47
N SER A 173 -15.80 11.70 -11.93
CA SER A 173 -16.97 11.16 -11.22
C SER A 173 -16.51 10.04 -10.29
N VAL A 174 -17.32 9.75 -9.27
CA VAL A 174 -17.07 8.69 -8.32
C VAL A 174 -18.34 7.87 -8.13
N ALA A 175 -18.20 6.58 -7.97
CA ALA A 175 -19.31 5.68 -7.66
C ALA A 175 -18.81 4.59 -6.69
N PRO A 176 -19.63 4.09 -5.76
CA PRO A 176 -19.30 2.90 -5.00
C PRO A 176 -18.92 1.77 -5.93
N ALA A 177 -17.89 1.00 -5.56
CA ALA A 177 -17.52 -0.21 -6.29
C ALA A 177 -18.33 -1.38 -5.74
N GLU A 178 -18.88 -2.20 -6.64
CA GLU A 178 -19.51 -3.44 -6.25
C GLU A 178 -18.48 -4.43 -5.70
N GLU A 179 -18.91 -5.34 -4.82
CA GLU A 179 -18.03 -6.30 -4.14
C GLU A 179 -17.17 -7.11 -5.13
N GLY A 180 -17.79 -7.69 -6.16
CA GLY A 180 -17.06 -8.46 -7.19
C GLY A 180 -16.04 -7.62 -7.96
N GLN A 181 -16.36 -6.37 -8.26
CA GLN A 181 -15.40 -5.42 -8.89
C GLN A 181 -14.26 -5.07 -7.95
N THR A 182 -14.55 -4.90 -6.67
CA THR A 182 -13.55 -4.60 -5.64
C THR A 182 -12.56 -5.75 -5.51
N VAL A 183 -13.06 -6.98 -5.40
CA VAL A 183 -12.22 -8.19 -5.31
C VAL A 183 -11.30 -8.32 -6.53
N ASP A 184 -11.83 -8.29 -7.76
CA ASP A 184 -11.03 -8.43 -8.99
C ASP A 184 -9.93 -7.36 -9.08
N ARG A 185 -10.29 -6.10 -8.81
CA ARG A 185 -9.34 -4.98 -8.89
C ARG A 185 -8.29 -5.03 -7.78
N LEU A 186 -8.68 -5.42 -6.57
CA LEU A 186 -7.79 -5.53 -5.43
C LEU A 186 -6.72 -6.60 -5.66
N PHE A 187 -7.13 -7.79 -6.13
CA PHE A 187 -6.20 -8.89 -6.42
C PHE A 187 -5.14 -8.51 -7.45
N ARG A 188 -5.46 -7.68 -8.43
CA ARG A 188 -4.51 -7.17 -9.42
C ARG A 188 -3.44 -6.24 -8.81
N GLN A 189 -3.66 -5.73 -7.62
CA GLN A 189 -2.74 -4.82 -6.92
C GLN A 189 -2.05 -5.48 -5.71
N MET A 190 -2.36 -6.74 -5.41
CA MET A 190 -1.71 -7.49 -4.35
C MET A 190 -0.49 -8.27 -4.85
N LEU A 191 0.49 -8.43 -3.98
CA LEU A 191 1.61 -9.34 -4.24
C LEU A 191 1.18 -10.77 -3.86
N MET A 192 0.98 -11.62 -4.87
CA MET A 192 0.52 -13.00 -4.68
C MET A 192 1.65 -13.89 -4.17
N PRO A 193 1.49 -14.57 -3.02
CA PRO A 193 2.44 -15.56 -2.56
C PRO A 193 2.39 -16.82 -3.43
N LYS A 194 3.48 -17.57 -3.47
CA LYS A 194 3.54 -18.85 -4.18
C LYS A 194 3.02 -20.01 -3.32
N GLU A 195 3.17 -19.90 -2.00
CA GLU A 195 2.83 -20.93 -1.04
C GLU A 195 1.34 -20.93 -0.71
N ALA A 196 0.74 -22.12 -0.65
CA ALA A 196 -0.69 -22.28 -0.40
C ALA A 196 -1.16 -21.67 0.93
N GLU A 197 -0.36 -21.80 2.00
CA GLU A 197 -0.67 -21.21 3.30
C GLU A 197 -0.69 -19.69 3.24
N GLY A 198 0.33 -19.08 2.60
CA GLY A 198 0.37 -17.62 2.39
C GLY A 198 -0.81 -17.13 1.55
N MET A 199 -1.20 -17.88 0.53
CA MET A 199 -2.37 -17.58 -0.30
C MET A 199 -3.66 -17.61 0.54
N GLY A 200 -3.87 -18.63 1.36
CA GLY A 200 -5.03 -18.71 2.24
C GLY A 200 -5.13 -17.52 3.20
N ARG A 201 -4.01 -17.11 3.80
CA ARG A 201 -3.95 -15.92 4.68
C ARG A 201 -4.26 -14.63 3.91
N LEU A 202 -3.68 -14.46 2.72
CA LEU A 202 -3.93 -13.26 1.89
C LEU A 202 -5.40 -13.16 1.48
N LEU A 203 -6.02 -14.28 1.09
CA LEU A 203 -7.44 -14.34 0.72
C LEU A 203 -8.35 -13.96 1.89
N ALA A 204 -8.08 -14.49 3.10
CA ALA A 204 -8.84 -14.15 4.30
C ALA A 204 -8.73 -12.65 4.67
N MET A 205 -7.53 -12.07 4.55
CA MET A 205 -7.32 -10.63 4.78
C MET A 205 -8.00 -9.77 3.70
N ALA A 206 -7.97 -10.20 2.43
CA ALA A 206 -8.63 -9.50 1.34
C ALA A 206 -10.15 -9.48 1.51
N ASP A 207 -10.74 -10.60 1.86
CA ASP A 207 -12.17 -10.72 2.17
C ASP A 207 -12.57 -9.78 3.31
N ALA A 208 -11.83 -9.84 4.42
CA ALA A 208 -12.05 -8.93 5.55
C ALA A 208 -11.88 -7.45 5.16
N LEU A 209 -10.91 -7.10 4.30
CA LEU A 209 -10.70 -5.73 3.83
C LEU A 209 -11.90 -5.23 3.02
N VAL A 210 -12.40 -6.05 2.08
CA VAL A 210 -13.56 -5.71 1.23
C VAL A 210 -14.80 -5.48 2.07
N CYS A 211 -15.01 -6.28 3.11
CA CYS A 211 -16.15 -6.13 4.02
C CYS A 211 -16.07 -4.90 4.94
N ARG A 212 -14.87 -4.31 5.14
CA ARG A 212 -14.65 -3.29 6.19
C ARG A 212 -14.27 -1.91 5.66
N VAL A 213 -13.66 -1.84 4.50
CA VAL A 213 -13.16 -0.57 3.95
C VAL A 213 -13.94 -0.24 2.67
N PRO A 214 -14.73 0.83 2.66
CA PRO A 214 -15.47 1.27 1.48
C PRO A 214 -14.57 1.42 0.26
N ALA A 215 -15.03 0.95 -0.88
CA ALA A 215 -14.32 1.00 -2.14
C ALA A 215 -15.10 1.76 -3.20
N TYR A 216 -14.41 2.54 -4.02
CA TYR A 216 -15.00 3.39 -5.05
C TYR A 216 -14.26 3.24 -6.38
N ILE A 217 -14.99 3.39 -7.47
CA ILE A 217 -14.43 3.66 -8.80
C ILE A 217 -14.33 5.16 -8.96
N LEU A 218 -13.11 5.69 -8.99
CA LEU A 218 -12.85 7.11 -9.24
C LEU A 218 -12.45 7.30 -10.71
N ARG A 219 -13.38 7.79 -11.51
CA ARG A 219 -13.07 8.29 -12.85
C ARG A 219 -12.46 9.67 -12.70
N CYS A 220 -11.23 9.84 -13.13
CA CYS A 220 -10.45 11.03 -12.84
C CYS A 220 -9.71 11.57 -14.05
N ASP A 221 -9.58 12.88 -14.08
CA ASP A 221 -8.70 13.67 -14.94
C ASP A 221 -7.54 14.25 -14.13
N MET A 222 -6.91 15.30 -14.63
CA MET A 222 -5.82 16.02 -13.96
C MET A 222 -6.29 17.30 -13.24
N SER A 223 -7.60 17.45 -12.99
CA SER A 223 -8.17 18.62 -12.33
C SER A 223 -8.42 18.40 -10.83
N GLU A 224 -8.57 19.48 -10.09
CA GLU A 224 -8.98 19.47 -8.69
C GLU A 224 -10.38 18.88 -8.48
N ASN A 225 -11.23 18.88 -9.52
CA ASN A 225 -12.55 18.24 -9.45
C ASN A 225 -12.46 16.74 -9.15
N SER A 226 -11.40 16.08 -9.60
CA SER A 226 -11.15 14.66 -9.24
C SER A 226 -10.94 14.49 -7.74
N VAL A 227 -10.25 15.43 -7.08
CA VAL A 227 -10.05 15.44 -5.63
C VAL A 227 -11.37 15.66 -4.91
N LEU A 228 -12.13 16.67 -5.34
CA LEU A 228 -13.43 17.02 -4.74
C LEU A 228 -14.42 15.87 -4.83
N CYS A 229 -14.57 15.24 -6.01
CA CYS A 229 -15.43 14.05 -6.18
C CYS A 229 -15.09 12.95 -5.19
N ALA A 230 -13.79 12.58 -5.11
CA ALA A 230 -13.35 11.51 -4.20
C ALA A 230 -13.59 11.86 -2.73
N TYR A 231 -13.23 13.08 -2.32
CA TYR A 231 -13.35 13.50 -0.92
C TYR A 231 -14.80 13.64 -0.46
N GLN A 232 -15.68 14.19 -1.30
CA GLN A 232 -17.10 14.37 -1.00
C GLN A 232 -17.85 13.03 -0.87
N ALA A 233 -17.51 12.02 -1.69
CA ALA A 233 -18.13 10.71 -1.63
C ALA A 233 -17.94 10.06 -0.23
N VAL A 234 -16.74 10.17 0.32
CA VAL A 234 -16.45 9.60 1.64
C VAL A 234 -17.04 10.42 2.78
N LYS A 235 -17.24 11.74 2.61
CA LYS A 235 -17.91 12.58 3.61
C LYS A 235 -19.42 12.37 3.66
N GLY A 236 -20.06 12.19 2.51
CA GLY A 236 -21.52 12.00 2.42
C GLY A 236 -22.00 10.71 3.08
N GLU A 237 -21.14 9.69 3.23
CA GLU A 237 -21.51 8.49 3.99
C GLU A 237 -21.71 8.75 5.48
N LYS A 238 -20.94 9.65 6.08
CA LYS A 238 -21.12 10.01 7.52
C LYS A 238 -22.47 10.68 7.81
N GLU A 239 -23.02 11.43 6.88
CA GLU A 239 -24.34 12.06 7.05
C GLU A 239 -25.49 11.03 6.93
N ASN A 240 -25.32 9.99 6.10
CA ASN A 240 -26.32 8.94 5.93
C ASN A 240 -26.35 7.92 7.08
N GLU A 241 -25.21 7.64 7.74
CA GLU A 241 -25.20 6.77 8.93
C GLU A 241 -25.89 7.43 10.14
N TYR A 242 -25.84 8.76 10.27
CA TYR A 242 -26.54 9.48 11.32
C TYR A 242 -28.05 9.63 11.07
N THR A 243 -28.50 9.57 9.84
CA THR A 243 -29.93 9.67 9.49
C THR A 243 -30.66 8.33 9.43
N ALA A 244 -29.96 7.20 9.34
CA ALA A 244 -30.55 5.85 9.35
C ALA A 244 -30.82 5.31 10.78
N GLY A 245 -30.44 6.06 11.82
CA GLY A 245 -30.58 5.70 13.23
C GLY A 245 -31.64 6.52 13.98
N LEU A 246 -32.47 7.28 13.26
CA LEU A 246 -33.66 7.98 13.77
C LEU A 246 -34.92 7.40 13.12
#